data_d07a483c9a736c49b3ab9ec5b0ccf79a
#
_entry.id   d07a483c9a736c49b3ab9ec5b0ccf79a
#
_cell.length_a   1.000
_cell.length_b   1.000
_cell.length_c   1.000
_cell.angle_alpha   90.00
_cell.angle_beta   90.00
_cell.angle_gamma   90.00
#
_symmetry.space_group_name_H-M   'P 1'
#
loop_
_entity.id
_entity.type
_entity.pdbx_description
1 polymer ?
#
loop_
_entity_poly.entity_id
_entity_poly.type
_entity_poly.pdbx_seq_one_letter_code
_entity_poly.pdbx_strand_id
1 'polypeptide(L)'
;MKKATLWACMLSAGLLHIQSSFAAPLLTLHLSATQVAAPQANAWVEINVQTFEQNIQTLQQQLQDKSQICAVMKADAYGHGIELLMPSIIKLNVPCVGITSNAEAAMVRKSGYQGRLLRLRAATDQEIQNAASLNMEELLGNYEQAQRLSEWAKQQGLTLAYHLGLNAG
;
A
#
# COMPACT_ATOMS: atom_id res chain seq x y z
N MET A 1 43.12 41.21 15.20
CA MET A 1 43.61 42.56 14.94
C MET A 1 42.85 43.17 13.80
N LYS A 2 42.40 44.46 13.98
CA LYS A 2 41.74 45.43 13.11
C LYS A 2 40.24 45.13 12.88
N LYS A 3 39.25 45.73 13.57
CA LYS A 3 38.80 47.11 13.81
C LYS A 3 38.65 47.96 12.55
N ALA A 4 37.42 48.38 12.26
CA ALA A 4 36.93 49.74 12.00
C ALA A 4 35.60 49.64 11.30
N THR A 5 34.56 50.20 11.70
CA THR A 5 34.04 51.47 12.21
C THR A 5 33.05 52.06 11.20
N LEU A 6 31.81 52.27 11.74
CA LEU A 6 30.72 53.18 11.41
C LEU A 6 30.90 54.14 10.21
N TRP A 7 29.78 54.38 9.53
CA TRP A 7 29.23 55.74 9.38
C TRP A 7 27.72 55.68 9.12
N ALA A 8 26.99 56.38 9.98
CA ALA A 8 25.57 56.73 9.85
C ALA A 8 25.43 57.96 8.98
N CYS A 9 24.39 58.03 8.20
CA CYS A 9 23.88 59.29 7.64
C CYS A 9 22.36 59.28 7.73
N MET A 10 21.86 60.11 8.65
CA MET A 10 20.47 60.55 8.68
C MET A 10 20.26 61.56 7.58
N LEU A 11 19.15 61.51 6.91
CA LEU A 11 18.48 62.65 6.34
C LEU A 11 16.96 62.41 6.37
N SER A 12 16.31 63.26 7.15
CA SER A 12 14.89 63.45 7.33
C SER A 12 14.31 64.25 6.14
N ALA A 13 13.11 63.92 5.72
CA ALA A 13 11.97 64.81 5.59
C ALA A 13 10.94 64.30 4.58
N GLY A 14 9.69 64.44 4.96
CA GLY A 14 8.60 64.59 4.01
C GLY A 14 7.42 63.63 4.22
N LEU A 15 6.49 64.02 5.09
CA LEU A 15 5.13 63.51 5.16
C LEU A 15 4.42 63.61 3.82
N LEU A 16 3.80 62.53 3.37
CA LEU A 16 2.48 62.62 2.73
C LEU A 16 1.70 61.35 3.08
N HIS A 17 0.76 61.53 3.99
CA HIS A 17 -0.28 60.54 4.27
C HIS A 17 -1.30 60.59 3.13
N ILE A 18 -1.38 59.49 2.35
CA ILE A 18 -2.56 59.19 1.58
C ILE A 18 -3.09 57.86 2.08
N GLN A 19 -4.03 57.94 3.02
CA GLN A 19 -4.89 56.82 3.36
C GLN A 19 -5.95 56.71 2.28
N SER A 20 -5.83 55.73 1.40
CA SER A 20 -6.95 55.25 0.61
C SER A 20 -7.35 53.88 1.13
N SER A 21 -8.27 53.89 2.10
CA SER A 21 -9.00 52.72 2.54
C SER A 21 -9.94 52.26 1.43
N PHE A 22 -9.54 51.36 0.61
CA PHE A 22 -10.45 50.47 -0.13
C PHE A 22 -10.37 49.07 0.45
N ALA A 23 -11.11 48.89 1.55
CA ALA A 23 -11.45 47.53 1.99
C ALA A 23 -12.53 47.02 1.03
N ALA A 24 -12.11 46.25 0.03
CA ALA A 24 -13.04 45.43 -0.72
C ALA A 24 -13.56 44.32 0.21
N PRO A 25 -14.91 44.12 0.28
CA PRO A 25 -15.42 43.02 1.07
C PRO A 25 -14.94 41.71 0.44
N LEU A 26 -14.15 40.94 1.20
CA LEU A 26 -13.87 39.54 0.88
C LEU A 26 -15.21 38.79 0.89
N LEU A 27 -15.73 38.57 -0.32
CA LEU A 27 -16.88 37.71 -0.53
C LEU A 27 -16.42 36.28 -0.18
N THR A 28 -16.62 35.87 1.06
CA THR A 28 -16.39 34.50 1.50
C THR A 28 -17.46 33.65 0.85
N LEU A 29 -17.14 33.06 -0.30
CA LEU A 29 -17.94 32.00 -0.90
C LEU A 29 -17.93 30.82 0.07
N HIS A 30 -18.95 30.72 0.92
CA HIS A 30 -19.29 29.50 1.61
C HIS A 30 -19.82 28.53 0.55
N LEU A 31 -18.92 27.75 -0.02
CA LEU A 31 -19.32 26.53 -0.70
C LEU A 31 -19.89 25.61 0.37
N SER A 32 -21.20 25.65 0.57
CA SER A 32 -21.92 24.58 1.21
C SER A 32 -21.61 23.32 0.39
N ALA A 33 -20.74 22.46 0.91
CA ALA A 33 -20.64 21.10 0.41
C ALA A 33 -22.03 20.48 0.54
N THR A 34 -22.75 20.42 -0.57
CA THR A 34 -23.97 19.63 -0.66
C THR A 34 -23.53 18.21 -0.29
N GLN A 35 -23.82 17.77 0.91
CA GLN A 35 -23.68 16.37 1.28
C GLN A 35 -24.63 15.60 0.36
N VAL A 36 -24.07 15.05 -0.70
CA VAL A 36 -24.77 14.03 -1.47
C VAL A 36 -24.96 12.89 -0.48
N ALA A 37 -26.20 12.68 -0.05
CA ALA A 37 -26.55 11.56 0.80
C ALA A 37 -26.00 10.30 0.12
N ALA A 38 -25.16 9.57 0.83
CA ALA A 38 -24.67 8.29 0.33
C ALA A 38 -25.89 7.44 -0.07
N PRO A 39 -25.88 6.75 -1.22
CA PRO A 39 -26.99 5.91 -1.60
C PRO A 39 -27.29 4.97 -0.44
N GLN A 40 -28.54 4.91 0.02
CA GLN A 40 -28.95 4.00 1.09
C GLN A 40 -28.77 2.58 0.54
N ALA A 41 -27.72 1.90 0.99
CA ALA A 41 -27.51 0.49 0.68
C ALA A 41 -28.53 -0.33 1.47
N ASN A 42 -29.23 -1.24 0.79
CA ASN A 42 -30.17 -2.17 1.44
C ASN A 42 -29.46 -3.26 2.25
N ALA A 43 -28.15 -3.38 2.09
CA ALA A 43 -27.29 -4.29 2.86
C ALA A 43 -25.87 -3.71 2.93
N TRP A 44 -25.19 -3.97 4.02
CA TRP A 44 -23.78 -3.58 4.20
C TRP A 44 -23.05 -4.65 5.01
N VAL A 45 -21.72 -4.60 4.95
CA VAL A 45 -20.84 -5.44 5.76
C VAL A 45 -20.09 -4.54 6.73
N GLU A 46 -20.05 -4.94 7.99
CA GLU A 46 -19.25 -4.29 9.03
C GLU A 46 -18.04 -5.16 9.36
N ILE A 47 -16.85 -4.61 9.23
CA ILE A 47 -15.60 -5.30 9.54
C ILE A 47 -15.04 -4.75 10.86
N ASN A 48 -14.95 -5.59 11.88
CA ASN A 48 -14.32 -5.23 13.13
C ASN A 48 -12.80 -5.45 13.04
N VAL A 49 -12.08 -4.39 12.65
CA VAL A 49 -10.61 -4.43 12.48
C VAL A 49 -9.90 -4.76 13.79
N GLN A 50 -10.40 -4.30 14.93
CA GLN A 50 -9.80 -4.58 16.24
C GLN A 50 -9.87 -6.07 16.59
N THR A 51 -11.00 -6.72 16.34
CA THR A 51 -11.15 -8.17 16.53
C THR A 51 -10.23 -8.94 15.56
N PHE A 52 -10.10 -8.49 14.32
CA PHE A 52 -9.17 -9.07 13.37
C PHE A 52 -7.72 -9.00 13.88
N GLU A 53 -7.29 -7.84 14.39
CA GLU A 53 -5.96 -7.67 14.99
C GLU A 53 -5.75 -8.59 16.21
N GLN A 54 -6.73 -8.68 17.11
CA GLN A 54 -6.68 -9.56 18.28
C GLN A 54 -6.54 -11.04 17.89
N ASN A 55 -7.24 -11.46 16.85
CA ASN A 55 -7.12 -12.83 16.34
C ASN A 55 -5.71 -13.14 15.82
N ILE A 56 -5.09 -12.20 15.07
CA ILE A 56 -3.71 -12.36 14.61
C ILE A 56 -2.75 -12.45 15.81
N GLN A 57 -2.88 -11.55 16.79
CA GLN A 57 -2.01 -11.55 17.97
C GLN A 57 -2.14 -12.85 18.76
N THR A 58 -3.36 -13.36 18.92
CA THR A 58 -3.60 -14.65 19.58
C THR A 58 -2.91 -15.79 18.86
N LEU A 59 -3.00 -15.84 17.52
CA LEU A 59 -2.30 -16.85 16.73
C LEU A 59 -0.79 -16.72 16.84
N GLN A 60 -0.24 -15.50 16.77
CA GLN A 60 1.19 -15.28 16.94
C GLN A 60 1.70 -15.78 18.30
N GLN A 61 0.95 -15.52 19.37
CA GLN A 61 1.28 -16.02 20.72
C GLN A 61 1.28 -17.56 20.79
N GLN A 62 0.28 -18.20 20.16
CA GLN A 62 0.17 -19.66 20.15
C GLN A 62 1.28 -20.33 19.33
N LEU A 63 1.73 -19.72 18.27
CA LEU A 63 2.78 -20.26 17.40
C LEU A 63 4.18 -20.23 18.04
N GLN A 64 4.44 -19.33 19.02
CA GLN A 64 5.70 -19.25 19.77
C GLN A 64 6.95 -19.31 18.88
N ASP A 65 6.95 -18.59 17.76
CA ASP A 65 8.00 -18.55 16.75
C ASP A 65 8.33 -19.89 16.05
N LYS A 66 7.56 -20.96 16.32
CA LYS A 66 7.74 -22.26 15.66
C LYS A 66 7.20 -22.28 14.22
N SER A 67 6.31 -21.37 13.91
CA SER A 67 5.69 -21.23 12.59
C SER A 67 5.32 -19.78 12.35
N GLN A 68 5.12 -19.41 11.10
CA GLN A 68 4.75 -18.06 10.70
C GLN A 68 3.35 -18.04 10.11
N ILE A 69 2.65 -16.93 10.34
CA ILE A 69 1.34 -16.67 9.73
C ILE A 69 1.54 -16.25 8.29
N CYS A 70 0.74 -16.80 7.38
CA CYS A 70 0.54 -16.25 6.05
C CYS A 70 -0.93 -15.83 5.92
N ALA A 71 -1.19 -14.53 5.80
CA ALA A 71 -2.55 -14.01 5.68
C ALA A 71 -3.07 -14.20 4.25
N VAL A 72 -4.13 -15.00 4.09
CA VAL A 72 -4.74 -15.25 2.79
C VAL A 72 -5.75 -14.17 2.47
N MET A 73 -5.40 -13.30 1.50
CA MET A 73 -6.15 -12.10 1.13
C MET A 73 -6.82 -12.21 -0.24
N LYS A 74 -6.91 -13.41 -0.82
CA LYS A 74 -7.57 -13.64 -2.12
C LYS A 74 -9.05 -13.25 -2.08
N ALA A 75 -9.64 -13.02 -3.25
CA ALA A 75 -11.03 -12.59 -3.43
C ALA A 75 -11.36 -11.34 -2.57
N ASP A 76 -10.48 -10.33 -2.64
CA ASP A 76 -10.56 -9.10 -1.86
C ASP A 76 -10.71 -9.38 -0.35
N ALA A 77 -9.78 -10.21 0.18
CA ALA A 77 -9.80 -10.71 1.56
C ALA A 77 -11.13 -11.43 1.89
N TYR A 78 -11.61 -12.27 0.98
CA TYR A 78 -12.91 -12.95 1.07
C TYR A 78 -14.09 -11.96 1.26
N GLY A 79 -14.01 -10.81 0.58
CA GLY A 79 -15.02 -9.76 0.65
C GLY A 79 -14.88 -8.81 1.86
N HIS A 80 -13.84 -8.96 2.67
CA HIS A 80 -13.57 -8.05 3.79
C HIS A 80 -12.83 -6.78 3.38
N GLY A 81 -12.25 -6.74 2.18
CA GLY A 81 -11.48 -5.62 1.64
C GLY A 81 -9.99 -5.68 1.96
N ILE A 82 -9.16 -5.89 0.93
CA ILE A 82 -7.70 -5.87 1.06
C ILE A 82 -7.23 -4.51 1.60
N GLU A 83 -7.72 -3.42 1.03
CA GLU A 83 -7.32 -2.07 1.45
C GLU A 83 -7.66 -1.78 2.92
N LEU A 84 -8.75 -2.36 3.43
CA LEU A 84 -9.18 -2.20 4.82
C LEU A 84 -8.30 -2.97 5.80
N LEU A 85 -7.88 -4.20 5.46
CA LEU A 85 -7.17 -5.09 6.37
C LEU A 85 -5.64 -4.99 6.28
N MET A 86 -5.08 -4.55 5.15
CA MET A 86 -3.62 -4.46 4.97
C MET A 86 -2.90 -3.57 5.99
N PRO A 87 -3.46 -2.44 6.45
CA PRO A 87 -2.82 -1.67 7.53
C PRO A 87 -2.58 -2.50 8.80
N SER A 88 -3.51 -3.36 9.19
CA SER A 88 -3.35 -4.26 10.35
C SER A 88 -2.31 -5.35 10.11
N ILE A 89 -2.27 -5.92 8.91
CA ILE A 89 -1.26 -6.90 8.49
C ILE A 89 0.15 -6.30 8.62
N ILE A 90 0.33 -5.06 8.16
CA ILE A 90 1.61 -4.34 8.23
C ILE A 90 1.96 -4.01 9.69
N LYS A 91 1.01 -3.43 10.43
CA LYS A 91 1.17 -3.06 11.86
C LYS A 91 1.61 -4.23 12.72
N LEU A 92 1.05 -5.41 12.47
CA LEU A 92 1.33 -6.63 13.24
C LEU A 92 2.50 -7.45 12.68
N ASN A 93 3.23 -6.90 11.70
CA ASN A 93 4.40 -7.54 11.09
C ASN A 93 4.11 -8.97 10.60
N VAL A 94 2.94 -9.20 9.99
CA VAL A 94 2.63 -10.50 9.38
C VAL A 94 3.56 -10.72 8.19
N PRO A 95 4.41 -11.77 8.20
CA PRO A 95 5.52 -11.87 7.27
C PRO A 95 5.13 -12.33 5.87
N CYS A 96 3.93 -12.83 5.69
CA CYS A 96 3.47 -13.46 4.45
C CYS A 96 2.03 -13.07 4.14
N VAL A 97 1.77 -12.76 2.87
CA VAL A 97 0.41 -12.56 2.31
C VAL A 97 0.23 -13.47 1.11
N GLY A 98 -0.92 -14.15 1.05
CA GLY A 98 -1.30 -15.02 -0.06
C GLY A 98 -2.43 -14.43 -0.88
N ILE A 99 -2.27 -14.40 -2.21
CA ILE A 99 -3.24 -13.85 -3.18
C ILE A 99 -3.42 -14.79 -4.37
N THR A 100 -4.29 -14.46 -5.31
CA THR A 100 -4.51 -15.25 -6.53
C THR A 100 -4.38 -14.47 -7.83
N SER A 101 -4.48 -13.14 -7.81
CA SER A 101 -4.47 -12.31 -9.03
C SER A 101 -3.43 -11.21 -8.99
N ASN A 102 -3.02 -10.71 -10.17
CA ASN A 102 -2.13 -9.55 -10.29
C ASN A 102 -2.76 -8.29 -9.69
N ALA A 103 -4.08 -8.15 -9.81
CA ALA A 103 -4.80 -7.00 -9.25
C ALA A 103 -4.71 -6.98 -7.72
N GLU A 104 -4.97 -8.12 -7.05
CA GLU A 104 -4.83 -8.26 -5.60
C GLU A 104 -3.38 -8.00 -5.16
N ALA A 105 -2.39 -8.54 -5.88
CA ALA A 105 -0.98 -8.29 -5.62
C ALA A 105 -0.62 -6.80 -5.69
N ALA A 106 -1.12 -6.10 -6.70
CA ALA A 106 -0.92 -4.66 -6.85
C ALA A 106 -1.55 -3.88 -5.70
N MET A 107 -2.75 -4.25 -5.23
CA MET A 107 -3.40 -3.63 -4.06
C MET A 107 -2.56 -3.85 -2.78
N VAL A 108 -2.06 -5.06 -2.56
CA VAL A 108 -1.19 -5.36 -1.42
C VAL A 108 0.10 -4.54 -1.48
N ARG A 109 0.77 -4.44 -2.62
CA ARG A 109 1.98 -3.62 -2.76
C ARG A 109 1.70 -2.11 -2.63
N LYS A 110 0.58 -1.63 -3.16
CA LYS A 110 0.12 -0.24 -3.02
C LYS A 110 -0.11 0.16 -1.56
N SER A 111 -0.51 -0.78 -0.69
CA SER A 111 -0.64 -0.52 0.76
C SER A 111 0.70 -0.31 1.48
N GLY A 112 1.83 -0.49 0.80
CA GLY A 112 3.17 -0.37 1.38
C GLY A 112 3.74 -1.68 1.93
N TYR A 113 3.06 -2.80 1.76
CA TYR A 113 3.54 -4.10 2.24
C TYR A 113 4.79 -4.55 1.48
N GLN A 114 5.86 -4.84 2.22
CA GLN A 114 7.16 -5.29 1.69
C GLN A 114 7.48 -6.76 2.01
N GLY A 115 6.60 -7.43 2.76
CA GLY A 115 6.80 -8.84 3.12
C GLY A 115 6.61 -9.79 1.93
N ARG A 116 6.71 -11.08 2.21
CA ARG A 116 6.53 -12.13 1.22
C ARG A 116 5.11 -12.11 0.66
N LEU A 117 5.00 -12.18 -0.65
CA LEU A 117 3.71 -12.18 -1.36
C LEU A 117 3.63 -13.42 -2.24
N LEU A 118 2.76 -14.34 -1.88
CA LEU A 118 2.62 -15.65 -2.52
C LEU A 118 1.41 -15.67 -3.44
N ARG A 119 1.58 -16.17 -4.65
CA ARG A 119 0.45 -16.58 -5.47
C ARG A 119 0.03 -18.00 -5.09
N LEU A 120 -1.24 -18.16 -4.72
CA LEU A 120 -1.78 -19.42 -4.18
C LEU A 120 -2.44 -20.30 -5.24
N ARG A 121 -2.23 -20.02 -6.52
CA ARG A 121 -2.67 -20.85 -7.65
C ARG A 121 -1.63 -20.87 -8.76
N ALA A 122 -1.70 -21.84 -9.62
CA ALA A 122 -0.96 -21.79 -10.88
C ALA A 122 -1.46 -20.60 -11.72
N ALA A 123 -0.53 -19.90 -12.34
CA ALA A 123 -0.79 -18.78 -13.24
C ALA A 123 -0.22 -19.07 -14.62
N THR A 124 -0.70 -18.37 -15.64
CA THR A 124 -0.10 -18.43 -16.97
C THR A 124 1.26 -17.73 -16.99
N ASP A 125 2.12 -18.11 -17.94
CA ASP A 125 3.41 -17.44 -18.12
C ASP A 125 3.24 -15.91 -18.27
N GLN A 126 2.21 -15.48 -19.00
CA GLN A 126 1.91 -14.06 -19.21
C GLN A 126 1.50 -13.33 -17.92
N GLU A 127 0.70 -13.97 -17.04
CA GLU A 127 0.35 -13.39 -15.75
C GLU A 127 1.59 -13.18 -14.87
N ILE A 128 2.50 -14.16 -14.86
CA ILE A 128 3.74 -14.11 -14.08
C ILE A 128 4.66 -13.01 -14.62
N GLN A 129 4.84 -12.94 -15.94
CA GLN A 129 5.65 -11.91 -16.58
C GLN A 129 5.11 -10.51 -16.32
N ASN A 130 3.79 -10.30 -16.42
CA ASN A 130 3.14 -9.01 -16.16
C ASN A 130 3.25 -8.56 -14.70
N ALA A 131 3.49 -9.51 -13.79
CA ALA A 131 3.58 -9.24 -12.35
C ALA A 131 5.02 -9.25 -11.81
N ALA A 132 6.02 -9.36 -12.66
CA ALA A 132 7.42 -9.48 -12.22
C ALA A 132 7.88 -8.32 -11.31
N SER A 133 7.41 -7.10 -11.59
CA SER A 133 7.71 -5.92 -10.75
C SER A 133 7.09 -5.94 -9.36
N LEU A 134 6.10 -6.82 -9.12
CA LEU A 134 5.42 -6.94 -7.82
C LEU A 134 6.20 -7.84 -6.85
N ASN A 135 7.28 -8.46 -7.30
CA ASN A 135 8.15 -9.31 -6.50
C ASN A 135 7.36 -10.35 -5.69
N MET A 136 6.69 -11.25 -6.44
CA MET A 136 5.89 -12.34 -5.88
C MET A 136 6.65 -13.66 -5.92
N GLU A 137 6.26 -14.56 -5.03
CA GLU A 137 6.64 -15.97 -5.04
C GLU A 137 5.53 -16.75 -5.79
N GLU A 138 5.86 -17.35 -6.91
CA GLU A 138 4.88 -18.00 -7.80
C GLU A 138 4.72 -19.48 -7.47
N LEU A 139 3.49 -20.01 -7.57
CA LEU A 139 3.25 -21.44 -7.45
C LEU A 139 3.38 -22.10 -8.82
N LEU A 140 4.40 -22.96 -8.98
CA LEU A 140 4.63 -23.73 -10.19
C LEU A 140 4.21 -25.18 -9.99
N GLY A 141 3.47 -25.72 -10.96
CA GLY A 141 2.94 -27.08 -10.90
C GLY A 141 3.57 -28.06 -11.90
N ASN A 142 4.42 -27.59 -12.83
CA ASN A 142 5.05 -28.43 -13.83
C ASN A 142 6.42 -27.91 -14.25
N TYR A 143 7.21 -28.84 -14.75
CA TYR A 143 8.61 -28.60 -15.12
C TYR A 143 8.75 -27.74 -16.37
N GLU A 144 7.91 -27.92 -17.36
CA GLU A 144 7.95 -27.20 -18.64
C GLU A 144 7.71 -25.71 -18.44
N GLN A 145 6.78 -25.37 -17.54
CA GLN A 145 6.57 -23.96 -17.17
C GLN A 145 7.78 -23.38 -16.45
N ALA A 146 8.37 -24.14 -15.52
CA ALA A 146 9.56 -23.70 -14.80
C ALA A 146 10.73 -23.42 -15.76
N GLN A 147 10.92 -24.25 -16.77
CA GLN A 147 11.96 -24.04 -17.78
C GLN A 147 11.70 -22.75 -18.59
N ARG A 148 10.49 -22.57 -19.16
CA ARG A 148 10.17 -21.37 -19.95
C ARG A 148 10.33 -20.09 -19.14
N LEU A 149 9.86 -20.08 -17.90
CA LEU A 149 10.00 -18.93 -17.00
C LEU A 149 11.44 -18.67 -16.59
N SER A 150 12.25 -19.72 -16.40
CA SER A 150 13.67 -19.58 -16.11
C SER A 150 14.43 -18.95 -17.27
N GLU A 151 14.15 -19.39 -18.49
CA GLU A 151 14.75 -18.82 -19.70
C GLU A 151 14.35 -17.35 -19.88
N TRP A 152 13.07 -17.04 -19.73
CA TRP A 152 12.57 -15.67 -19.80
C TRP A 152 13.21 -14.78 -18.72
N ALA A 153 13.21 -15.20 -17.45
CA ALA A 153 13.80 -14.43 -16.36
C ALA A 153 15.28 -14.16 -16.58
N LYS A 154 16.02 -15.15 -17.06
CA LYS A 154 17.45 -15.01 -17.42
C LYS A 154 17.65 -13.96 -18.51
N GLN A 155 16.82 -13.95 -19.56
CA GLN A 155 16.87 -12.95 -20.62
C GLN A 155 16.58 -11.54 -20.12
N GLN A 156 15.72 -11.40 -19.12
CA GLN A 156 15.37 -10.12 -18.51
C GLN A 156 16.32 -9.70 -17.37
N GLY A 157 17.30 -10.52 -17.00
CA GLY A 157 18.17 -10.28 -15.84
C GLY A 157 17.43 -10.30 -14.50
N LEU A 158 16.33 -11.06 -14.42
CA LEU A 158 15.47 -11.17 -13.24
C LEU A 158 15.69 -12.50 -12.52
N THR A 159 15.33 -12.51 -11.23
CA THR A 159 15.20 -13.75 -10.44
C THR A 159 13.74 -13.90 -10.03
N LEU A 160 13.14 -15.04 -10.32
CA LEU A 160 11.80 -15.40 -9.87
C LEU A 160 11.89 -16.34 -8.69
N ALA A 161 11.24 -15.96 -7.58
CA ALA A 161 11.02 -16.87 -6.46
C ALA A 161 9.80 -17.75 -6.75
N TYR A 162 9.87 -19.03 -6.39
CA TYR A 162 8.76 -19.94 -6.63
C TYR A 162 8.63 -21.02 -5.55
N HIS A 163 7.43 -21.56 -5.47
CA HIS A 163 7.08 -22.76 -4.73
C HIS A 163 6.75 -23.88 -5.69
N LEU A 164 7.28 -25.06 -5.44
CA LEU A 164 6.92 -26.23 -6.21
C LEU A 164 5.74 -26.94 -5.56
N GLY A 165 4.62 -27.02 -6.30
CA GLY A 165 3.46 -27.77 -5.86
C GLY A 165 3.69 -29.26 -6.05
N LEU A 166 3.92 -29.99 -4.95
CA LEU A 166 3.99 -31.45 -4.95
C LEU A 166 2.63 -31.99 -4.53
N ASN A 167 2.00 -32.76 -5.41
CA ASN A 167 0.77 -33.47 -5.10
C ASN A 167 1.08 -34.98 -5.10
N ALA A 168 1.07 -35.55 -3.92
CA ALA A 168 1.43 -36.96 -3.73
C ALA A 168 0.20 -37.89 -3.56
N GLY A 169 -1.00 -37.43 -3.87
CA GLY A 169 -2.25 -38.17 -3.79
C GLY A 169 -3.10 -37.82 -2.59
#